data_9925512965deca8a81b73bf2e69bc885
#
_entry.id   9925512965deca8a81b73bf2e69bc885
#
_cell.length_a   1.000
_cell.length_b   1.000
_cell.length_c   1.000
_cell.angle_alpha   90.00
_cell.angle_beta   90.00
_cell.angle_gamma   90.00
#
_symmetry.space_group_name_H-M   'P 1'
#
loop_
_entity.id
_entity.type
_entity.pdbx_description
1 polymer ?
#
loop_
_entity_poly.entity_id
_entity_poly.type
_entity_poly.pdbx_seq_one_letter_code
_entity_poly.pdbx_strand_id
1 'polypeptide(L)'
;ATVDFEKYFLQATESAAIAASKWIGKGDGKAADGAAVEAMRAVFDTVPFNGRVAIGEGERDDAPMLWIGEPLGSLQGDPQSPAIDIAVDPLECTNHVAFDLPNAMAVLAAAPRGTLLHAPDCYMNKISGSSELNGEISLDASTAYNIEATSNALGKSISALNVVVMDRPRHKVLIKELRDLSVNVVLIGDGDIAAALNAADPNSDIDLLMGIGAAPEGVITATALRGLGAPFEGRLVFKNEGHRSRAEEMIDGDIERLWKRDDLCSSEDSLFIGTGVCSGRTKGCLLYTSDAADDSLRVDLGGRR
;
A
#
# COMPACT_ATOMS: atom_id res chain seq x y z
N ALA A 1 -15.74 -3.36 27.57
CA ALA A 1 -14.32 -3.38 27.19
C ALA A 1 -14.22 -2.90 25.74
N THR A 2 -13.39 -1.91 25.47
CA THR A 2 -13.08 -1.44 24.12
C THR A 2 -12.40 -2.58 23.36
N VAL A 3 -12.86 -2.88 22.14
CA VAL A 3 -12.25 -3.93 21.31
C VAL A 3 -10.90 -3.39 20.79
N ASP A 4 -9.86 -4.14 21.02
CA ASP A 4 -8.52 -3.86 20.49
C ASP A 4 -8.40 -4.43 19.05
N PHE A 5 -8.84 -3.65 18.07
CA PHE A 5 -8.79 -4.05 16.66
C PHE A 5 -7.36 -4.17 16.13
N GLU A 6 -6.42 -3.37 16.62
CA GLU A 6 -5.02 -3.44 16.21
C GLU A 6 -4.46 -4.84 16.44
N LYS A 7 -4.76 -5.43 17.58
CA LYS A 7 -4.30 -6.79 17.91
C LYS A 7 -4.85 -7.84 16.95
N TYR A 8 -6.13 -7.75 16.60
CA TYR A 8 -6.74 -8.69 15.64
C TYR A 8 -6.14 -8.51 14.24
N PHE A 9 -5.99 -7.28 13.78
CA PHE A 9 -5.47 -6.99 12.45
C PHE A 9 -3.98 -7.30 12.33
N LEU A 10 -3.21 -7.10 13.40
CA LEU A 10 -1.83 -7.57 13.50
C LEU A 10 -1.77 -9.10 13.37
N GLN A 11 -2.62 -9.82 14.08
CA GLN A 11 -2.71 -11.28 13.97
C GLN A 11 -3.04 -11.72 12.53
N ALA A 12 -3.89 -10.97 11.82
CA ALA A 12 -4.25 -11.28 10.45
C ALA A 12 -3.03 -11.20 9.50
N THR A 13 -2.24 -10.12 9.57
CA THR A 13 -1.04 -9.98 8.74
C THR A 13 0.07 -10.95 9.15
N GLU A 14 0.27 -11.18 10.44
CA GLU A 14 1.23 -12.18 10.94
C GLU A 14 0.89 -13.59 10.47
N SER A 15 -0.39 -13.98 10.56
CA SER A 15 -0.86 -15.31 10.11
C SER A 15 -0.64 -15.50 8.62
N ALA A 16 -0.92 -14.48 7.80
CA ALA A 16 -0.67 -14.51 6.37
C ALA A 16 0.83 -14.62 6.06
N ALA A 17 1.67 -13.83 6.74
CA ALA A 17 3.11 -13.86 6.55
C ALA A 17 3.72 -15.21 6.94
N ILE A 18 3.30 -15.80 8.05
CA ILE A 18 3.76 -17.13 8.50
C ILE A 18 3.34 -18.21 7.48
N ALA A 19 2.10 -18.16 6.98
CA ALA A 19 1.63 -19.12 6.00
C ALA A 19 2.42 -19.01 4.67
N ALA A 20 2.64 -17.79 4.18
CA ALA A 20 3.41 -17.53 2.97
C ALA A 20 4.89 -17.90 3.12
N SER A 21 5.50 -17.71 4.29
CA SER A 21 6.92 -17.97 4.53
C SER A 21 7.33 -19.42 4.27
N LYS A 22 6.42 -20.36 4.40
CA LYS A 22 6.64 -21.78 4.10
C LYS A 22 6.90 -22.05 2.63
N TRP A 23 6.60 -21.09 1.77
CA TRP A 23 6.72 -21.17 0.32
C TRP A 23 7.93 -20.40 -0.24
N ILE A 24 8.75 -19.78 0.63
CA ILE A 24 9.93 -19.04 0.21
C ILE A 24 10.88 -19.95 -0.58
N GLY A 25 11.25 -19.49 -1.78
CA GLY A 25 12.20 -20.19 -2.66
C GLY A 25 11.67 -21.47 -3.33
N LYS A 26 10.35 -21.74 -3.23
CA LYS A 26 9.76 -22.96 -3.83
C LYS A 26 9.27 -22.79 -5.27
N GLY A 27 9.37 -21.60 -5.83
CA GLY A 27 8.98 -21.32 -7.21
C GLY A 27 7.47 -21.30 -7.46
N ASP A 28 6.64 -21.32 -6.41
CA ASP A 28 5.18 -21.35 -6.50
C ASP A 28 4.53 -20.17 -5.77
N GLY A 29 4.50 -19.02 -6.45
CA GLY A 29 3.89 -17.81 -5.93
C GLY A 29 2.38 -17.94 -5.71
N LYS A 30 1.69 -18.71 -6.56
CA LYS A 30 0.26 -18.91 -6.44
C LYS A 30 -0.11 -19.70 -5.18
N ALA A 31 0.67 -20.72 -4.84
CA ALA A 31 0.47 -21.48 -3.61
C ALA A 31 0.79 -20.65 -2.37
N ALA A 32 1.84 -19.81 -2.44
CA ALA A 32 2.17 -18.88 -1.37
C ALA A 32 1.04 -17.86 -1.12
N ASP A 33 0.50 -17.29 -2.18
CA ASP A 33 -0.62 -16.35 -2.16
C ASP A 33 -1.87 -16.99 -1.57
N GLY A 34 -2.27 -18.14 -2.08
CA GLY A 34 -3.43 -18.89 -1.56
C GLY A 34 -3.32 -19.22 -0.08
N ALA A 35 -2.13 -19.59 0.39
CA ALA A 35 -1.89 -19.86 1.81
C ALA A 35 -2.03 -18.58 2.68
N ALA A 36 -1.53 -17.45 2.19
CA ALA A 36 -1.67 -16.17 2.86
C ALA A 36 -3.13 -15.70 2.94
N VAL A 37 -3.86 -15.79 1.82
CA VAL A 37 -5.29 -15.44 1.74
C VAL A 37 -6.11 -16.26 2.73
N GLU A 38 -5.95 -17.58 2.74
CA GLU A 38 -6.68 -18.47 3.63
C GLU A 38 -6.40 -18.17 5.11
N ALA A 39 -5.13 -17.96 5.47
CA ALA A 39 -4.72 -17.67 6.83
C ALA A 39 -5.27 -16.32 7.32
N MET A 40 -5.19 -15.28 6.50
CA MET A 40 -5.71 -13.95 6.83
C MET A 40 -7.23 -13.98 6.97
N ARG A 41 -7.93 -14.63 6.03
CA ARG A 41 -9.38 -14.75 6.04
C ARG A 41 -9.89 -15.46 7.31
N ALA A 42 -9.21 -16.51 7.75
CA ALA A 42 -9.56 -17.24 8.96
C ALA A 42 -9.49 -16.36 10.22
N VAL A 43 -8.54 -15.44 10.31
CA VAL A 43 -8.46 -14.49 11.42
C VAL A 43 -9.64 -13.54 11.40
N PHE A 44 -10.03 -13.02 10.24
CA PHE A 44 -11.17 -12.10 10.15
C PHE A 44 -12.46 -12.71 10.66
N ASP A 45 -12.68 -14.01 10.54
CA ASP A 45 -13.87 -14.69 11.09
C ASP A 45 -14.00 -14.53 12.60
N THR A 46 -12.90 -14.30 13.30
CA THR A 46 -12.86 -14.16 14.77
C THR A 46 -12.98 -12.72 15.25
N VAL A 47 -12.83 -11.75 14.36
CA VAL A 47 -12.86 -10.32 14.71
C VAL A 47 -14.27 -9.87 15.03
N PRO A 48 -14.53 -9.29 16.23
CA PRO A 48 -15.87 -8.86 16.63
C PRO A 48 -16.24 -7.50 16.01
N PHE A 49 -16.44 -7.48 14.69
CA PHE A 49 -16.81 -6.29 13.94
C PHE A 49 -17.79 -6.62 12.80
N ASN A 50 -18.44 -5.60 12.28
CA ASN A 50 -19.20 -5.64 11.04
C ASN A 50 -18.27 -5.15 9.91
N GLY A 51 -17.41 -6.02 9.43
CA GLY A 51 -16.38 -5.72 8.45
C GLY A 51 -16.84 -5.90 7.02
N ARG A 52 -16.12 -5.26 6.09
CA ARG A 52 -16.31 -5.42 4.65
C ARG A 52 -14.97 -5.24 3.93
N VAL A 53 -14.71 -6.07 2.94
CA VAL A 53 -13.56 -5.87 2.05
C VAL A 53 -13.85 -4.71 1.10
N ALA A 54 -13.09 -3.64 1.20
CA ALA A 54 -13.11 -2.51 0.27
C ALA A 54 -12.12 -2.72 -0.89
N ILE A 55 -10.96 -3.30 -0.59
CA ILE A 55 -9.91 -3.68 -1.53
C ILE A 55 -9.41 -5.06 -1.11
N GLY A 56 -9.38 -6.01 -2.04
CA GLY A 56 -9.02 -7.39 -1.78
C GLY A 56 -8.45 -8.09 -3.00
N GLU A 57 -8.72 -9.39 -3.09
CA GLU A 57 -8.16 -10.31 -4.08
C GLU A 57 -8.81 -10.22 -5.47
N GLY A 58 -9.83 -9.41 -5.65
CA GLY A 58 -10.54 -9.23 -6.90
C GLY A 58 -12.05 -9.23 -6.74
N GLU A 59 -12.75 -9.35 -7.87
CA GLU A 59 -14.21 -9.43 -7.89
C GLU A 59 -14.70 -10.78 -7.34
N ARG A 60 -15.97 -10.80 -6.93
CA ARG A 60 -16.57 -11.99 -6.30
C ARG A 60 -16.46 -13.26 -7.12
N ASP A 61 -16.59 -13.14 -8.45
CA ASP A 61 -16.56 -14.29 -9.35
C ASP A 61 -15.13 -14.77 -9.66
N ASP A 62 -14.13 -13.94 -9.37
CA ASP A 62 -12.71 -14.21 -9.66
C ASP A 62 -11.92 -14.66 -8.43
N ALA A 63 -12.35 -14.28 -7.22
CA ALA A 63 -11.68 -14.57 -5.97
C ALA A 63 -12.55 -15.41 -5.02
N PRO A 64 -12.08 -16.55 -4.53
CA PRO A 64 -12.84 -17.40 -3.62
C PRO A 64 -12.99 -16.81 -2.21
N MET A 65 -12.03 -15.96 -1.81
CA MET A 65 -11.97 -15.31 -0.50
C MET A 65 -11.44 -13.89 -0.63
N LEU A 66 -11.77 -13.03 0.32
CA LEU A 66 -11.35 -11.62 0.36
C LEU A 66 -11.70 -10.86 -0.93
N TRP A 67 -12.82 -11.21 -1.54
CA TRP A 67 -13.33 -10.50 -2.71
C TRP A 67 -13.94 -9.14 -2.32
N ILE A 68 -13.92 -8.21 -3.25
CA ILE A 68 -14.43 -6.85 -3.04
C ILE A 68 -15.91 -6.89 -2.65
N GLY A 69 -16.23 -6.34 -1.48
CA GLY A 69 -17.57 -6.34 -0.89
C GLY A 69 -17.85 -7.53 0.05
N GLU A 70 -16.93 -8.47 0.21
CA GLU A 70 -17.13 -9.61 1.12
C GLU A 70 -17.37 -9.12 2.56
N PRO A 71 -18.45 -9.60 3.20
CA PRO A 71 -18.67 -9.31 4.62
C PRO A 71 -17.66 -10.09 5.48
N LEU A 72 -17.10 -9.43 6.47
CA LEU A 72 -16.10 -9.98 7.38
C LEU A 72 -16.53 -9.81 8.83
N GLY A 73 -15.98 -10.68 9.69
CA GLY A 73 -16.13 -10.59 11.14
C GLY A 73 -17.21 -11.48 11.73
N SER A 74 -17.11 -11.72 13.02
CA SER A 74 -18.08 -12.52 13.76
C SER A 74 -19.42 -11.80 13.99
N LEU A 75 -19.44 -10.48 13.76
CA LEU A 75 -20.62 -9.61 13.91
C LEU A 75 -21.04 -8.97 12.57
N GLN A 76 -20.72 -9.61 11.46
CA GLN A 76 -21.11 -9.15 10.14
C GLN A 76 -22.63 -8.96 10.04
N GLY A 77 -23.04 -7.81 9.45
CA GLY A 77 -24.45 -7.48 9.28
C GLY A 77 -25.12 -6.90 10.53
N ASP A 78 -24.45 -6.87 11.67
CA ASP A 78 -24.98 -6.23 12.88
C ASP A 78 -24.80 -4.70 12.84
N PRO A 79 -25.89 -3.91 12.76
CA PRO A 79 -25.81 -2.47 12.68
C PRO A 79 -25.34 -1.81 13.98
N GLN A 80 -25.30 -2.52 15.09
CA GLN A 80 -24.82 -2.03 16.39
C GLN A 80 -23.32 -2.22 16.56
N SER A 81 -22.70 -3.01 15.69
CA SER A 81 -21.28 -3.30 15.75
C SER A 81 -20.44 -2.33 14.91
N PRO A 82 -19.16 -2.10 15.27
CA PRO A 82 -18.28 -1.23 14.51
C PRO A 82 -18.20 -1.64 13.04
N ALA A 83 -18.60 -0.72 12.16
CA ALA A 83 -18.57 -0.92 10.71
C ALA A 83 -17.22 -0.45 10.17
N ILE A 84 -16.39 -1.38 9.71
CA ILE A 84 -15.00 -1.13 9.27
C ILE A 84 -14.81 -1.68 7.87
N ASP A 85 -14.23 -0.87 7.01
CA ASP A 85 -13.72 -1.30 5.71
C ASP A 85 -12.27 -1.75 5.82
N ILE A 86 -11.96 -2.84 5.14
CA ILE A 86 -10.65 -3.48 5.11
C ILE A 86 -10.11 -3.43 3.68
N ALA A 87 -8.89 -2.95 3.52
CA ALA A 87 -8.12 -3.05 2.29
C ALA A 87 -6.93 -3.96 2.54
N VAL A 88 -6.80 -5.04 1.78
CA VAL A 88 -5.77 -6.06 2.01
C VAL A 88 -5.03 -6.39 0.72
N ASP A 89 -3.77 -6.72 0.91
CA ASP A 89 -2.99 -7.58 0.03
C ASP A 89 -2.32 -8.62 0.94
N PRO A 90 -2.88 -9.85 1.02
CA PRO A 90 -2.35 -10.90 1.89
C PRO A 90 -0.93 -11.29 1.59
N LEU A 91 -0.50 -11.16 0.33
CA LEU A 91 0.87 -11.36 -0.10
C LEU A 91 1.25 -10.42 -1.25
N GLU A 92 1.71 -9.23 -0.90
CA GLU A 92 2.32 -8.32 -1.87
C GLU A 92 3.66 -8.90 -2.35
N CYS A 93 3.90 -8.87 -3.67
CA CYS A 93 5.08 -9.42 -4.31
C CYS A 93 5.18 -10.95 -4.23
N THR A 94 4.16 -11.66 -4.71
CA THR A 94 4.12 -13.13 -4.71
C THR A 94 5.34 -13.78 -5.35
N ASN A 95 5.89 -13.19 -6.42
CA ASN A 95 7.12 -13.66 -7.07
C ASN A 95 8.34 -13.54 -6.16
N HIS A 96 8.38 -12.54 -5.30
CA HIS A 96 9.49 -12.38 -4.35
C HIS A 96 9.52 -13.53 -3.34
N VAL A 97 8.36 -14.04 -2.92
CA VAL A 97 8.30 -15.26 -2.10
C VAL A 97 8.73 -16.48 -2.89
N ALA A 98 8.21 -16.64 -4.12
CA ALA A 98 8.52 -17.78 -4.96
C ALA A 98 10.03 -17.94 -5.22
N PHE A 99 10.75 -16.84 -5.40
CA PHE A 99 12.17 -16.82 -5.78
C PHE A 99 13.11 -16.32 -4.68
N ASP A 100 12.64 -16.23 -3.44
CA ASP A 100 13.40 -15.72 -2.28
C ASP A 100 14.03 -14.34 -2.53
N LEU A 101 13.24 -13.43 -3.06
CA LEU A 101 13.62 -12.04 -3.27
C LEU A 101 13.13 -11.16 -2.08
N PRO A 102 13.75 -10.01 -1.83
CA PRO A 102 13.43 -9.18 -0.66
C PRO A 102 12.09 -8.44 -0.79
N ASN A 103 11.57 -7.98 0.35
CA ASN A 103 10.47 -7.02 0.50
C ASN A 103 9.06 -7.55 0.22
N ALA A 104 8.82 -8.86 0.15
CA ALA A 104 7.46 -9.39 0.17
C ALA A 104 6.81 -9.15 1.54
N MET A 105 5.54 -8.75 1.55
CA MET A 105 4.80 -8.36 2.75
C MET A 105 3.37 -8.87 2.71
N ALA A 106 2.79 -9.09 3.90
CA ALA A 106 1.35 -9.12 4.09
C ALA A 106 0.91 -7.74 4.60
N VAL A 107 -0.04 -7.09 3.94
CA VAL A 107 -0.48 -5.73 4.28
C VAL A 107 -1.99 -5.63 4.48
N LEU A 108 -2.37 -4.75 5.40
CA LEU A 108 -3.74 -4.46 5.75
C LEU A 108 -3.89 -2.98 6.08
N ALA A 109 -4.91 -2.36 5.51
CA ALA A 109 -5.41 -1.06 5.93
C ALA A 109 -6.84 -1.22 6.43
N ALA A 110 -7.18 -0.53 7.52
CA ALA A 110 -8.51 -0.53 8.10
C ALA A 110 -8.95 0.90 8.42
N ALA A 111 -10.21 1.20 8.14
CA ALA A 111 -10.79 2.51 8.43
C ALA A 111 -12.31 2.39 8.61
N PRO A 112 -12.98 3.38 9.22
CA PRO A 112 -14.42 3.41 9.27
C PRO A 112 -15.05 3.24 7.89
N ARG A 113 -16.17 2.55 7.83
CA ARG A 113 -16.85 2.24 6.58
C ARG A 113 -17.07 3.47 5.71
N GLY A 114 -16.70 3.36 4.43
CA GLY A 114 -16.88 4.40 3.44
C GLY A 114 -15.78 5.46 3.40
N THR A 115 -14.70 5.28 4.16
CA THR A 115 -13.59 6.24 4.23
C THR A 115 -12.33 5.82 3.46
N LEU A 116 -12.32 4.59 2.93
CA LEU A 116 -11.32 4.15 1.95
C LEU A 116 -11.93 4.21 0.54
N LEU A 117 -11.18 4.78 -0.41
CA LEU A 117 -11.62 4.76 -1.80
C LEU A 117 -11.74 3.32 -2.30
N HIS A 118 -12.89 2.96 -2.85
CA HIS A 118 -13.06 1.72 -3.59
C HIS A 118 -12.38 1.87 -4.95
N ALA A 119 -11.08 1.65 -5.02
CA ALA A 119 -10.32 1.76 -6.25
C ALA A 119 -10.63 0.57 -7.17
N PRO A 120 -10.92 0.83 -8.45
CA PRO A 120 -11.06 -0.23 -9.44
C PRO A 120 -9.72 -0.93 -9.68
N ASP A 121 -9.78 -2.14 -10.22
CA ASP A 121 -8.59 -2.87 -10.68
C ASP A 121 -8.04 -2.23 -11.97
N CYS A 122 -7.39 -1.10 -11.81
CA CYS A 122 -6.70 -0.35 -12.85
C CYS A 122 -5.35 0.14 -12.35
N TYR A 123 -4.65 0.91 -13.17
CA TYR A 123 -3.38 1.52 -12.78
C TYR A 123 -3.57 2.90 -12.15
N MET A 124 -2.54 3.32 -11.44
CA MET A 124 -2.42 4.65 -10.84
C MET A 124 -0.99 5.16 -11.03
N ASN A 125 -0.85 6.36 -11.57
CA ASN A 125 0.40 7.10 -11.52
C ASN A 125 0.55 7.68 -10.12
N LYS A 126 1.71 7.51 -9.50
CA LYS A 126 1.96 7.79 -8.09
C LYS A 126 3.20 8.63 -7.89
N ILE A 127 3.16 9.53 -6.91
CA ILE A 127 4.33 10.24 -6.38
C ILE A 127 4.23 10.28 -4.86
N SER A 128 5.34 10.03 -4.19
CA SER A 128 5.39 9.97 -2.73
C SER A 128 6.81 10.14 -2.20
N GLY A 129 6.95 10.64 -0.98
CA GLY A 129 8.21 10.81 -0.28
C GLY A 129 8.02 11.04 1.20
N SER A 130 9.02 11.61 1.89
CA SER A 130 8.93 11.92 3.32
C SER A 130 8.02 13.11 3.61
N SER A 131 7.69 13.31 4.89
CA SER A 131 6.84 14.42 5.35
C SER A 131 7.39 15.81 4.99
N GLU A 132 8.71 15.93 4.79
CA GLU A 132 9.36 17.18 4.36
C GLU A 132 8.92 17.61 2.95
N LEU A 133 8.38 16.68 2.16
CA LEU A 133 7.90 16.94 0.79
C LEU A 133 6.40 17.31 0.72
N ASN A 134 5.73 17.45 1.85
CA ASN A 134 4.34 17.90 1.88
C ASN A 134 4.21 19.29 1.25
N GLY A 135 3.38 19.40 0.19
CA GLY A 135 3.17 20.65 -0.54
C GLY A 135 4.28 21.01 -1.53
N GLU A 136 5.37 20.24 -1.58
CA GLU A 136 6.53 20.53 -2.44
C GLU A 136 6.47 19.77 -3.77
N ILE A 137 5.89 18.58 -3.79
CA ILE A 137 5.79 17.71 -4.97
C ILE A 137 4.36 17.56 -5.46
N SER A 138 4.18 17.36 -6.76
CA SER A 138 2.87 17.09 -7.34
C SER A 138 2.96 16.36 -8.68
N LEU A 139 1.99 15.49 -8.98
CA LEU A 139 1.80 14.89 -10.30
C LEU A 139 1.41 15.91 -11.38
N ASP A 140 0.91 17.09 -11.01
CA ASP A 140 0.64 18.18 -11.95
C ASP A 140 1.90 18.92 -12.39
N ALA A 141 3.00 18.71 -11.68
CA ALA A 141 4.31 19.30 -12.02
C ALA A 141 5.13 18.37 -12.92
N SER A 142 6.12 18.95 -13.59
CA SER A 142 7.07 18.17 -14.39
C SER A 142 8.00 17.33 -13.52
N THR A 143 8.59 16.29 -14.10
CA THR A 143 9.64 15.50 -13.43
C THR A 143 10.77 16.38 -12.93
N ALA A 144 11.25 17.32 -13.75
CA ALA A 144 12.31 18.23 -13.37
C ALA A 144 11.94 19.10 -12.16
N TYR A 145 10.73 19.64 -12.12
CA TYR A 145 10.23 20.40 -10.97
C TYR A 145 10.23 19.56 -9.68
N ASN A 146 9.68 18.36 -9.73
CA ASN A 146 9.61 17.48 -8.57
C ASN A 146 10.99 17.10 -8.04
N ILE A 147 11.97 16.90 -8.92
CA ILE A 147 13.34 16.61 -8.52
C ILE A 147 14.01 17.82 -7.88
N GLU A 148 13.85 19.01 -8.44
CA GLU A 148 14.38 20.25 -7.87
C GLU A 148 13.75 20.56 -6.51
N ALA A 149 12.42 20.42 -6.40
CA ALA A 149 11.67 20.61 -5.15
C ALA A 149 12.14 19.63 -4.07
N THR A 150 12.33 18.35 -4.43
CA THR A 150 12.82 17.31 -3.52
C THR A 150 14.24 17.63 -3.06
N SER A 151 15.13 18.02 -3.98
CA SER A 151 16.51 18.44 -3.68
C SER A 151 16.53 19.59 -2.66
N ASN A 152 15.73 20.62 -2.91
CA ASN A 152 15.64 21.79 -2.04
C ASN A 152 15.08 21.44 -0.66
N ALA A 153 13.97 20.70 -0.60
CA ALA A 153 13.31 20.35 0.66
C ALA A 153 14.18 19.45 1.55
N LEU A 154 14.90 18.50 0.94
CA LEU A 154 15.75 17.57 1.69
C LEU A 154 17.19 18.10 1.90
N GLY A 155 17.55 19.23 1.30
CA GLY A 155 18.91 19.76 1.37
C GLY A 155 19.97 18.84 0.75
N LYS A 156 19.60 18.07 -0.27
CA LYS A 156 20.47 17.14 -0.99
C LYS A 156 20.73 17.63 -2.41
N SER A 157 21.94 17.43 -2.92
CA SER A 157 22.19 17.66 -4.36
C SER A 157 21.34 16.67 -5.19
N ILE A 158 20.96 17.09 -6.39
CA ILE A 158 20.16 16.23 -7.30
C ILE A 158 20.88 14.91 -7.57
N SER A 159 22.20 14.92 -7.73
CA SER A 159 22.99 13.70 -7.93
C SER A 159 23.07 12.76 -6.73
N ALA A 160 22.68 13.23 -5.54
CA ALA A 160 22.59 12.43 -4.34
C ALA A 160 21.16 11.89 -4.06
N LEU A 161 20.17 12.31 -4.85
CA LEU A 161 18.81 11.82 -4.71
C LEU A 161 18.68 10.40 -5.26
N ASN A 162 17.97 9.56 -4.52
CA ASN A 162 17.59 8.21 -4.92
C ASN A 162 16.08 8.15 -5.18
N VAL A 163 15.71 7.98 -6.43
CA VAL A 163 14.30 7.86 -6.85
C VAL A 163 14.01 6.41 -7.22
N VAL A 164 13.06 5.79 -6.54
CA VAL A 164 12.65 4.42 -6.83
C VAL A 164 11.56 4.40 -7.88
N VAL A 165 11.75 3.54 -8.88
CA VAL A 165 10.82 3.32 -10.00
C VAL A 165 10.73 1.83 -10.29
N MET A 166 9.54 1.31 -10.56
CA MET A 166 9.40 -0.08 -10.99
C MET A 166 9.99 -0.27 -12.40
N ASP A 167 10.79 -1.33 -12.57
CA ASP A 167 11.36 -1.70 -13.86
C ASP A 167 10.29 -2.31 -14.77
N ARG A 168 9.63 -1.45 -15.51
CA ARG A 168 8.56 -1.77 -16.46
C ARG A 168 8.72 -0.96 -17.74
N PRO A 169 8.36 -1.54 -18.91
CA PRO A 169 8.43 -0.82 -20.18
C PRO A 169 7.71 0.53 -20.19
N ARG A 170 6.62 0.65 -19.44
CA ARG A 170 5.85 1.90 -19.31
C ARG A 170 6.62 3.05 -18.66
N HIS A 171 7.71 2.76 -17.97
CA HIS A 171 8.55 3.75 -17.28
C HIS A 171 9.78 4.21 -18.06
N LYS A 172 9.97 3.77 -19.30
CA LYS A 172 11.16 4.13 -20.11
C LYS A 172 11.38 5.64 -20.20
N VAL A 173 10.30 6.39 -20.41
CA VAL A 173 10.38 7.87 -20.52
C VAL A 173 10.76 8.47 -19.18
N LEU A 174 10.07 8.10 -18.11
CA LEU A 174 10.34 8.57 -16.74
C LEU A 174 11.79 8.28 -16.32
N ILE A 175 12.24 7.04 -16.54
CA ILE A 175 13.61 6.62 -16.20
C ILE A 175 14.63 7.45 -16.97
N LYS A 176 14.38 7.70 -18.26
CA LYS A 176 15.26 8.55 -19.08
C LYS A 176 15.30 9.99 -18.56
N GLU A 177 14.15 10.59 -18.28
CA GLU A 177 14.06 11.95 -17.72
C GLU A 177 14.85 12.08 -16.40
N LEU A 178 14.69 11.13 -15.49
CA LEU A 178 15.40 11.09 -14.22
C LEU A 178 16.92 10.98 -14.41
N ARG A 179 17.37 10.13 -15.32
CA ARG A 179 18.80 9.96 -15.64
C ARG A 179 19.38 11.19 -16.29
N ASP A 180 18.63 11.84 -17.19
CA ASP A 180 19.05 13.10 -17.84
C ASP A 180 19.22 14.24 -16.81
N LEU A 181 18.50 14.18 -15.68
CA LEU A 181 18.65 15.09 -14.54
C LEU A 181 19.79 14.68 -13.58
N SER A 182 20.49 13.60 -13.86
CA SER A 182 21.57 13.06 -13.01
C SER A 182 21.10 12.49 -11.66
N VAL A 183 19.87 12.07 -11.57
CA VAL A 183 19.30 11.40 -10.40
C VAL A 183 19.74 9.93 -10.37
N ASN A 184 19.96 9.38 -9.20
CA ASN A 184 20.13 7.94 -9.02
C ASN A 184 18.76 7.26 -9.11
N VAL A 185 18.54 6.47 -10.16
CA VAL A 185 17.33 5.69 -10.33
C VAL A 185 17.52 4.31 -9.72
N VAL A 186 16.69 3.99 -8.71
CA VAL A 186 16.66 2.68 -8.07
C VAL A 186 15.53 1.87 -8.69
N LEU A 187 15.88 0.89 -9.51
CA LEU A 187 14.89 0.03 -10.18
C LEU A 187 14.50 -1.13 -9.26
N ILE A 188 13.20 -1.37 -9.13
CA ILE A 188 12.63 -2.50 -8.41
C ILE A 188 11.77 -3.35 -9.32
N GLY A 189 11.76 -4.65 -9.09
CA GLY A 189 10.95 -5.59 -9.87
C GLY A 189 9.47 -5.53 -9.52
N ASP A 190 9.13 -5.28 -8.26
CA ASP A 190 7.78 -5.20 -7.73
C ASP A 190 7.79 -4.52 -6.35
N GLY A 191 6.61 -4.24 -5.76
CA GLY A 191 6.49 -3.79 -4.38
C GLY A 191 6.49 -2.28 -4.19
N ASP A 192 5.60 -1.57 -4.85
CA ASP A 192 5.52 -0.12 -4.71
C ASP A 192 4.96 0.34 -3.34
N ILE A 193 4.26 -0.52 -2.58
CA ILE A 193 3.89 -0.21 -1.19
C ILE A 193 5.16 -0.11 -0.32
N ALA A 194 6.00 -1.14 -0.33
CA ALA A 194 7.27 -1.13 0.42
C ALA A 194 8.18 0.02 -0.02
N ALA A 195 8.22 0.31 -1.33
CA ALA A 195 8.99 1.42 -1.89
C ALA A 195 8.49 2.78 -1.39
N ALA A 196 7.17 2.98 -1.30
CA ALA A 196 6.58 4.20 -0.77
C ALA A 196 6.87 4.38 0.73
N LEU A 197 6.81 3.30 1.52
CA LEU A 197 7.18 3.32 2.93
C LEU A 197 8.65 3.68 3.12
N ASN A 198 9.54 3.13 2.29
CA ASN A 198 10.95 3.48 2.30
C ASN A 198 11.18 4.95 1.93
N ALA A 199 10.49 5.47 0.92
CA ALA A 199 10.59 6.88 0.53
C ALA A 199 10.08 7.83 1.62
N ALA A 200 9.11 7.39 2.41
CA ALA A 200 8.56 8.17 3.52
C ALA A 200 9.42 8.11 4.81
N ASP A 201 10.28 7.10 4.94
CA ASP A 201 11.18 6.96 6.09
C ASP A 201 12.41 7.85 5.93
N PRO A 202 12.61 8.88 6.79
CA PRO A 202 13.77 9.77 6.70
C PRO A 202 15.11 9.06 6.97
N ASN A 203 15.10 7.85 7.53
CA ASN A 203 16.30 7.03 7.75
C ASN A 203 16.59 6.09 6.57
N SER A 204 15.75 6.07 5.56
CA SER A 204 15.94 5.28 4.34
C SER A 204 16.87 6.00 3.36
N ASP A 205 17.50 5.21 2.48
CA ASP A 205 18.28 5.75 1.35
C ASP A 205 17.40 6.22 0.19
N ILE A 206 16.09 5.94 0.22
CA ILE A 206 15.15 6.32 -0.84
C ILE A 206 14.53 7.67 -0.50
N ASP A 207 14.57 8.60 -1.45
CA ASP A 207 14.06 9.96 -1.27
C ASP A 207 12.67 10.16 -1.89
N LEU A 208 12.36 9.46 -2.98
CA LEU A 208 11.13 9.67 -3.74
C LEU A 208 10.69 8.38 -4.42
N LEU A 209 9.38 8.12 -4.44
CA LEU A 209 8.74 7.13 -5.31
C LEU A 209 8.06 7.86 -6.46
N MET A 210 8.30 7.42 -7.67
CA MET A 210 7.59 7.86 -8.87
C MET A 210 7.22 6.66 -9.76
N GLY A 211 6.08 6.73 -10.40
CA GLY A 211 5.70 5.79 -11.44
C GLY A 211 4.29 5.22 -11.29
N ILE A 212 3.97 4.29 -12.18
CA ILE A 212 2.65 3.69 -12.34
C ILE A 212 2.65 2.29 -11.75
N GLY A 213 1.74 2.08 -10.80
CA GLY A 213 1.45 0.77 -10.21
C GLY A 213 -0.06 0.55 -10.14
N ALA A 214 -0.50 -0.47 -9.42
CA ALA A 214 -1.91 -0.76 -9.26
C ALA A 214 -2.61 0.28 -8.37
N ALA A 215 -3.85 0.64 -8.72
CA ALA A 215 -4.64 1.61 -7.97
C ALA A 215 -5.05 1.11 -6.58
N PRO A 216 -5.45 -0.16 -6.39
CA PRO A 216 -5.78 -0.70 -5.07
C PRO A 216 -4.64 -0.56 -4.05
N GLU A 217 -3.40 -0.87 -4.44
CA GLU A 217 -2.23 -0.69 -3.57
C GLU A 217 -1.98 0.79 -3.24
N GLY A 218 -2.40 1.71 -4.11
CA GLY A 218 -2.35 3.14 -3.86
C GLY A 218 -3.19 3.57 -2.65
N VAL A 219 -4.37 2.99 -2.47
CA VAL A 219 -5.23 3.25 -1.31
C VAL A 219 -4.62 2.71 -0.02
N ILE A 220 -4.06 1.51 -0.06
CA ILE A 220 -3.34 0.91 1.08
C ILE A 220 -2.14 1.78 1.47
N THR A 221 -1.35 2.19 0.48
CA THR A 221 -0.20 3.08 0.67
C THR A 221 -0.60 4.42 1.26
N ALA A 222 -1.66 5.04 0.74
CA ALA A 222 -2.15 6.33 1.24
C ALA A 222 -2.55 6.26 2.73
N THR A 223 -3.13 5.15 3.15
CA THR A 223 -3.47 4.91 4.56
C THR A 223 -2.21 4.88 5.44
N ALA A 224 -1.17 4.16 5.01
CA ALA A 224 0.11 4.11 5.70
C ALA A 224 0.78 5.50 5.78
N LEU A 225 0.79 6.23 4.66
CA LEU A 225 1.41 7.55 4.59
C LEU A 225 0.63 8.62 5.37
N ARG A 226 -0.68 8.43 5.54
CA ARG A 226 -1.47 9.24 6.45
C ARG A 226 -0.95 9.11 7.88
N GLY A 227 -0.69 7.90 8.35
CA GLY A 227 -0.09 7.64 9.67
C GLY A 227 1.30 8.24 9.83
N LEU A 228 2.08 8.34 8.75
CA LEU A 228 3.42 8.93 8.74
C LEU A 228 3.42 10.46 8.52
N GLY A 229 2.28 11.06 8.23
CA GLY A 229 2.20 12.46 7.85
C GLY A 229 2.92 12.80 6.54
N ALA A 230 3.14 11.82 5.67
CA ALA A 230 3.88 11.94 4.41
C ALA A 230 2.93 12.19 3.21
N PRO A 231 3.39 12.86 2.14
CA PRO A 231 2.56 13.13 0.98
C PRO A 231 2.37 11.88 0.11
N PHE A 232 1.20 11.79 -0.49
CA PHE A 232 0.91 10.85 -1.57
C PHE A 232 -0.05 11.53 -2.56
N GLU A 233 0.25 11.44 -3.83
CA GLU A 233 -0.66 11.79 -4.90
C GLU A 233 -0.76 10.65 -5.90
N GLY A 234 -1.97 10.41 -6.40
CA GLY A 234 -2.29 9.41 -7.40
C GLY A 234 -3.21 9.94 -8.47
N ARG A 235 -3.05 9.47 -9.69
CA ARG A 235 -3.97 9.68 -10.80
C ARG A 235 -4.22 8.36 -11.50
N LEU A 236 -5.50 8.02 -11.70
CA LEU A 236 -5.87 6.76 -12.35
C LEU A 236 -5.37 6.73 -13.80
N VAL A 237 -4.92 5.57 -14.23
CA VAL A 237 -4.45 5.30 -15.59
C VAL A 237 -5.23 4.11 -16.13
N PHE A 238 -5.94 4.34 -17.22
CA PHE A 238 -6.78 3.33 -17.85
C PHE A 238 -6.08 2.74 -19.07
N LYS A 239 -5.86 1.43 -19.08
CA LYS A 239 -5.28 0.70 -20.21
C LYS A 239 -6.24 0.56 -21.37
N ASN A 240 -7.53 0.50 -21.07
CA ASN A 240 -8.60 0.22 -22.02
C ASN A 240 -9.92 0.80 -21.52
N GLU A 241 -10.94 0.75 -22.35
CA GLU A 241 -12.27 1.25 -22.03
C GLU A 241 -12.92 0.47 -20.88
N GLY A 242 -12.61 -0.81 -20.71
CA GLY A 242 -13.11 -1.62 -19.60
C GLY A 242 -12.64 -1.09 -18.23
N HIS A 243 -11.38 -0.69 -18.13
CA HIS A 243 -10.85 -0.05 -16.91
C HIS A 243 -11.57 1.27 -16.62
N ARG A 244 -11.79 2.10 -17.66
CA ARG A 244 -12.49 3.38 -17.51
C ARG A 244 -13.93 3.18 -17.06
N SER A 245 -14.67 2.32 -17.73
CA SER A 245 -16.06 2.01 -17.40
C SER A 245 -16.20 1.49 -15.97
N ARG A 246 -15.28 0.62 -15.55
CA ARG A 246 -15.27 0.10 -14.19
C ARG A 246 -15.01 1.19 -13.15
N ALA A 247 -14.12 2.14 -13.45
CA ALA A 247 -13.88 3.29 -12.59
C ALA A 247 -15.11 4.20 -12.48
N GLU A 248 -15.80 4.45 -13.59
CA GLU A 248 -17.04 5.24 -13.62
C GLU A 248 -18.17 4.59 -12.81
N GLU A 249 -18.24 3.26 -12.78
CA GLU A 249 -19.21 2.52 -11.96
C GLU A 249 -18.89 2.57 -10.46
N MET A 250 -17.60 2.56 -10.09
CA MET A 250 -17.16 2.43 -8.70
C MET A 250 -16.93 3.76 -7.99
N ILE A 251 -16.62 4.81 -8.73
CA ILE A 251 -16.21 6.11 -8.18
C ILE A 251 -17.22 7.18 -8.60
N ASP A 252 -17.75 7.90 -7.63
CA ASP A 252 -18.58 9.07 -7.89
C ASP A 252 -17.70 10.28 -8.24
N GLY A 253 -18.05 10.99 -9.32
CA GLY A 253 -17.40 12.21 -9.76
C GLY A 253 -16.31 12.01 -10.80
N ASP A 254 -15.31 12.90 -10.81
CA ASP A 254 -14.24 12.92 -11.81
C ASP A 254 -13.21 11.84 -11.55
N ILE A 255 -13.20 10.80 -12.35
CA ILE A 255 -12.25 9.68 -12.28
C ILE A 255 -10.84 10.05 -12.74
N GLU A 256 -10.65 11.16 -13.44
CA GLU A 256 -9.35 11.65 -13.92
C GLU A 256 -8.73 12.70 -13.00
N ARG A 257 -9.38 13.02 -11.88
CA ARG A 257 -8.87 13.98 -10.91
C ARG A 257 -7.54 13.53 -10.30
N LEU A 258 -6.82 14.49 -9.73
CA LEU A 258 -5.69 14.22 -8.85
C LEU A 258 -6.23 13.79 -7.48
N TRP A 259 -5.89 12.58 -7.07
CA TRP A 259 -6.23 12.04 -5.76
C TRP A 259 -5.07 12.29 -4.79
N LYS A 260 -5.35 12.98 -3.70
CA LYS A 260 -4.39 13.14 -2.61
C LYS A 260 -4.57 12.03 -1.57
N ARG A 261 -3.58 11.88 -0.69
CA ARG A 261 -3.61 10.94 0.41
C ARG A 261 -4.95 10.93 1.15
N ASP A 262 -5.44 12.12 1.53
CA ASP A 262 -6.66 12.27 2.32
C ASP A 262 -7.95 12.09 1.52
N ASP A 263 -7.86 12.04 0.20
CA ASP A 263 -8.96 11.62 -0.68
C ASP A 263 -9.06 10.09 -0.76
N LEU A 264 -7.92 9.40 -0.71
CA LEU A 264 -7.86 7.94 -0.80
C LEU A 264 -8.19 7.27 0.53
N CYS A 265 -7.78 7.88 1.64
CA CYS A 265 -8.13 7.51 3.01
C CYS A 265 -8.58 8.76 3.75
N SER A 266 -9.89 8.96 3.90
CA SER A 266 -10.46 10.22 4.39
C SER A 266 -10.65 10.29 5.90
N SER A 267 -10.45 9.19 6.63
CA SER A 267 -10.60 9.16 8.09
C SER A 267 -9.26 9.25 8.81
N GLU A 268 -9.25 10.00 9.91
CA GLU A 268 -8.15 10.00 10.87
C GLU A 268 -8.14 8.70 11.71
N ASP A 269 -9.31 8.08 11.91
CA ASP A 269 -9.45 6.77 12.57
C ASP A 269 -9.08 5.63 11.61
N SER A 270 -7.88 5.66 11.08
CA SER A 270 -7.39 4.63 10.15
C SER A 270 -6.11 4.01 10.67
N LEU A 271 -5.86 2.76 10.28
CA LEU A 271 -4.62 2.10 10.59
C LEU A 271 -4.07 1.34 9.38
N PHE A 272 -2.76 1.19 9.34
CA PHE A 272 -2.06 0.33 8.41
C PHE A 272 -1.17 -0.64 9.20
N ILE A 273 -1.16 -1.89 8.78
CA ILE A 273 -0.26 -2.91 9.32
C ILE A 273 0.40 -3.62 8.14
N GLY A 274 1.72 -3.76 8.21
CA GLY A 274 2.50 -4.56 7.28
C GLY A 274 3.41 -5.52 8.03
N THR A 275 3.42 -6.79 7.63
CA THR A 275 4.30 -7.82 8.17
C THR A 275 5.18 -8.35 7.06
N GLY A 276 6.50 -8.28 7.25
CA GLY A 276 7.48 -8.79 6.28
C GLY A 276 7.42 -10.31 6.20
N VAL A 277 7.50 -10.84 4.98
CA VAL A 277 7.56 -12.28 4.69
C VAL A 277 8.99 -12.69 4.35
N CYS A 278 9.61 -11.98 3.41
CA CYS A 278 10.99 -12.21 3.00
C CYS A 278 11.93 -11.22 3.68
N SER A 279 13.20 -11.63 3.86
CA SER A 279 14.23 -10.72 4.34
C SER A 279 14.43 -9.54 3.40
N GLY A 280 14.59 -8.34 3.94
CA GLY A 280 14.74 -7.13 3.14
C GLY A 280 14.88 -5.90 4.01
N ARG A 281 14.63 -4.71 3.45
CA ARG A 281 14.65 -3.44 4.19
C ARG A 281 13.53 -3.40 5.23
N THR A 282 12.39 -4.00 4.93
CA THR A 282 11.28 -4.13 5.85
C THR A 282 11.45 -5.42 6.65
N LYS A 283 11.92 -5.28 7.90
CA LYS A 283 12.07 -6.39 8.84
C LYS A 283 10.98 -6.29 9.89
N GLY A 284 10.31 -7.41 10.14
CA GLY A 284 9.28 -7.48 11.17
C GLY A 284 7.97 -6.83 10.76
N CYS A 285 7.13 -6.50 11.74
CA CYS A 285 5.83 -5.90 11.54
C CYS A 285 5.91 -4.37 11.62
N LEU A 286 5.21 -3.70 10.70
CA LEU A 286 5.04 -2.25 10.70
C LEU A 286 3.57 -1.91 11.03
N LEU A 287 3.39 -1.08 12.03
CA LEU A 287 2.08 -0.55 12.42
C LEU A 287 2.10 0.97 12.32
N TYR A 288 1.18 1.54 11.56
CA TYR A 288 0.97 2.97 11.46
C TYR A 288 -0.48 3.30 11.77
N THR A 289 -0.70 4.24 12.69
CA THR A 289 -2.02 4.77 13.03
C THR A 289 -2.04 6.27 12.83
N SER A 290 -3.17 6.84 12.43
CA SER A 290 -3.30 8.29 12.23
C SER A 290 -3.50 9.09 13.53
N ASP A 291 -3.90 8.43 14.61
CA ASP A 291 -4.04 9.04 15.94
C ASP A 291 -2.69 9.40 16.61
N ALA A 292 -1.60 9.07 15.98
CA ALA A 292 -0.25 9.36 16.47
C ALA A 292 0.14 10.83 16.27
N ALA A 293 -0.72 11.77 16.67
CA ALA A 293 -0.32 13.17 16.75
C ALA A 293 0.80 13.41 17.79
N ASP A 294 1.06 12.44 18.68
CA ASP A 294 2.10 12.58 19.71
C ASP A 294 3.11 11.43 19.81
N ASP A 295 2.87 10.26 19.20
CA ASP A 295 3.89 9.21 19.16
C ASP A 295 3.63 8.30 17.95
N SER A 296 4.49 8.38 16.96
CA SER A 296 4.53 7.37 15.89
C SER A 296 4.90 6.03 16.51
N LEU A 297 3.91 5.23 16.87
CA LEU A 297 4.09 3.85 17.31
C LEU A 297 4.59 3.01 16.14
N ARG A 298 5.88 3.09 15.90
CA ARG A 298 6.61 2.13 15.10
C ARG A 298 6.87 0.93 15.99
N VAL A 299 5.98 -0.05 15.98
CA VAL A 299 6.23 -1.33 16.64
C VAL A 299 7.07 -2.19 15.71
N ASP A 300 8.37 -2.10 15.85
CA ASP A 300 9.30 -3.08 15.29
C ASP A 300 9.23 -4.34 16.17
N LEU A 301 8.32 -5.24 15.86
CA LEU A 301 8.29 -6.55 16.50
C LEU A 301 9.43 -7.37 15.90
N GLY A 302 10.64 -7.14 16.41
CA GLY A 302 11.83 -7.88 16.04
C GLY A 302 11.56 -9.37 15.92
N GLY A 303 11.88 -9.93 14.75
CA GLY A 303 11.56 -11.28 14.36
C GLY A 303 11.87 -12.28 15.45
N ARG A 304 10.86 -12.95 15.93
CA ARG A 304 11.05 -14.23 16.60
C ARG A 304 11.28 -15.28 15.53
N ARG A 305 12.47 -15.84 15.53
CA ARG A 305 12.87 -17.01 14.77
C ARG A 305 11.98 -18.22 15.07
#